data_9358c64efa94515c5774aa4929d0019f
#
_entry.id   9358c64efa94515c5774aa4929d0019f
#
_cell.length_a   1.000
_cell.length_b   1.000
_cell.length_c   1.000
_cell.angle_alpha   90.00
_cell.angle_beta   90.00
_cell.angle_gamma   90.00
#
_symmetry.space_group_name_H-M   'P 1'
#
loop_
_entity.id
_entity.type
_entity.pdbx_description
1 polymer ?
#
loop_
_entity_poly.entity_id
_entity_poly.type
_entity_poly.pdbx_seq_one_letter_code
_entity_poly.pdbx_strand_id
1 'polypeptide(L)'
;MRKAILDVLNNYLNRSSSKKVGTADEIAIFHTIPVFFESALGDRASEFKIYGSIGQGNLATIPWVSVLHKDVTETTQQGVYIVLLFASDMSGCYLSLNQGVTEFRERFSGNDTICQELKKSSASFRNRIVNPLNG
;
A
#
# COMPACT_ATOMS: atom_id res chain seq x y z
N MET A 1 1.71 6.53 15.46
CA MET A 1 0.80 5.93 14.47
C MET A 1 -0.59 6.56 14.45
N ARG A 2 -1.39 6.47 15.53
CA ARG A 2 -2.77 7.00 15.56
C ARG A 2 -2.89 8.45 15.09
N LYS A 3 -2.04 9.36 15.62
CA LYS A 3 -2.05 10.77 15.22
C LYS A 3 -1.81 10.95 13.72
N ALA A 4 -0.82 10.28 13.17
CA ALA A 4 -0.50 10.35 11.73
C ALA A 4 -1.67 9.85 10.85
N ILE A 5 -2.34 8.77 11.25
CA ILE A 5 -3.55 8.30 10.55
C ILE A 5 -4.65 9.36 10.60
N LEU A 6 -4.91 9.95 11.78
CA LEU A 6 -5.91 11.01 11.92
C LEU A 6 -5.55 12.26 11.11
N ASP A 7 -4.28 12.62 11.01
CA ASP A 7 -3.81 13.74 10.18
C ASP A 7 -4.18 13.51 8.71
N VAL A 8 -4.08 12.27 8.19
CA VAL A 8 -4.53 11.94 6.84
C VAL A 8 -6.05 11.99 6.73
N LEU A 9 -6.76 11.28 7.60
CA LEU A 9 -8.23 11.19 7.55
C LEU A 9 -8.93 12.56 7.62
N ASN A 10 -8.38 13.48 8.40
CA ASN A 10 -9.00 14.80 8.62
C ASN A 10 -8.62 15.85 7.56
N ASN A 11 -7.50 15.66 6.86
CA ASN A 11 -6.96 16.73 6.00
C ASN A 11 -6.95 16.37 4.51
N TYR A 12 -6.86 15.09 4.15
CA TYR A 12 -6.62 14.68 2.77
C TYR A 12 -7.71 15.13 1.79
N LEU A 13 -9.00 15.02 2.14
CA LEU A 13 -10.11 15.46 1.28
C LEU A 13 -10.15 16.97 1.06
N ASN A 14 -9.61 17.74 2.01
CA ASN A 14 -9.53 19.20 1.90
C ASN A 14 -8.32 19.67 1.10
N ARG A 15 -7.50 18.75 0.60
CA ARG A 15 -6.43 19.06 -0.33
C ARG A 15 -7.05 19.60 -1.60
N SER A 16 -6.91 20.88 -1.84
CA SER A 16 -7.10 21.42 -3.19
C SER A 16 -6.05 20.77 -4.11
N SER A 17 -6.38 20.63 -5.39
CA SER A 17 -5.52 20.06 -6.45
C SER A 17 -4.12 20.69 -6.56
N SER A 18 -3.85 21.77 -5.84
CA SER A 18 -2.53 22.35 -5.69
C SER A 18 -1.72 21.52 -4.69
N LYS A 19 -0.56 21.05 -5.13
CA LYS A 19 0.47 20.39 -4.31
C LYS A 19 0.95 21.36 -3.21
N LYS A 20 0.18 21.50 -2.13
CA LYS A 20 0.68 22.16 -0.93
C LYS A 20 1.68 21.24 -0.27
N VAL A 21 2.95 21.63 -0.30
CA VAL A 21 4.05 20.92 0.34
C VAL A 21 4.03 21.18 1.84
N GLY A 22 4.27 20.13 2.64
CA GLY A 22 4.45 20.27 4.09
C GLY A 22 3.14 20.25 4.90
N THR A 23 2.05 19.79 4.34
CA THR A 23 0.78 19.59 5.09
C THR A 23 0.86 18.38 6.02
N ALA A 24 0.06 18.35 7.09
CA ALA A 24 0.10 17.29 8.11
C ALA A 24 -0.15 15.90 7.52
N ASP A 25 -1.07 15.76 6.57
CA ASP A 25 -1.36 14.53 5.85
C ASP A 25 -0.19 14.08 4.95
N GLU A 26 0.49 15.02 4.29
CA GLU A 26 1.67 14.72 3.48
C GLU A 26 2.84 14.25 4.34
N ILE A 27 3.14 14.95 5.42
CA ILE A 27 4.17 14.55 6.39
C ILE A 27 3.83 13.17 6.97
N ALA A 28 2.56 12.90 7.26
CA ALA A 28 2.13 11.60 7.76
C ALA A 28 2.41 10.49 6.75
N ILE A 29 2.04 10.68 5.47
CA ILE A 29 2.17 9.66 4.41
C ILE A 29 3.63 9.42 4.03
N PHE A 30 4.43 10.48 3.86
CA PHE A 30 5.79 10.35 3.34
C PHE A 30 6.85 10.11 4.43
N HIS A 31 6.56 10.46 5.69
CA HIS A 31 7.57 10.40 6.77
C HIS A 31 7.08 9.65 8.01
N THR A 32 6.01 10.09 8.66
CA THR A 32 5.66 9.58 9.99
C THR A 32 5.21 8.12 9.97
N ILE A 33 4.36 7.74 9.01
CA ILE A 33 3.87 6.36 8.89
C ILE A 33 4.99 5.41 8.42
N PRO A 34 5.81 5.74 7.38
CA PRO A 34 6.99 4.96 7.04
C PRO A 34 7.94 4.71 8.22
N VAL A 35 8.33 5.74 8.96
CA VAL A 35 9.20 5.61 10.15
C VAL A 35 8.58 4.72 11.22
N PHE A 36 7.26 4.76 11.37
CA PHE A 36 6.57 3.87 12.30
C PHE A 36 6.68 2.39 11.87
N PHE A 37 6.54 2.08 10.58
CA PHE A 37 6.75 0.73 10.07
C PHE A 37 8.20 0.28 10.20
N GLU A 38 9.17 1.15 9.91
CA GLU A 38 10.59 0.87 10.12
C GLU A 38 10.88 0.51 11.59
N SER A 39 10.34 1.31 12.51
CA SER A 39 10.48 1.05 13.96
C SER A 39 9.85 -0.27 14.39
N ALA A 40 8.69 -0.62 13.82
CA ALA A 40 8.01 -1.88 14.11
C ALA A 40 8.77 -3.11 13.57
N LEU A 41 9.48 -2.96 12.46
CA LEU A 41 10.33 -4.02 11.88
C LEU A 41 11.67 -4.17 12.60
N GLY A 42 12.11 -3.15 13.33
CA GLY A 42 13.35 -3.18 14.11
C GLY A 42 14.57 -3.47 13.23
N ASP A 43 15.41 -4.44 13.66
CA ASP A 43 16.64 -4.82 12.95
C ASP A 43 16.39 -5.32 11.51
N ARG A 44 15.17 -5.77 11.22
CA ARG A 44 14.78 -6.22 9.89
C ARG A 44 14.35 -5.11 8.95
N ALA A 45 14.27 -3.86 9.39
CA ALA A 45 13.82 -2.74 8.56
C ALA A 45 14.64 -2.60 7.26
N SER A 46 15.94 -2.93 7.28
CA SER A 46 16.82 -2.90 6.11
C SER A 46 16.43 -3.88 4.99
N GLU A 47 15.68 -4.94 5.31
CA GLU A 47 15.16 -5.90 4.34
C GLU A 47 13.98 -5.34 3.53
N PHE A 48 13.41 -4.23 3.97
CA PHE A 48 12.19 -3.67 3.40
C PHE A 48 12.42 -2.32 2.75
N LYS A 49 11.60 -2.04 1.74
CA LYS A 49 11.43 -0.72 1.14
C LYS A 49 10.06 -0.19 1.55
N ILE A 50 10.05 0.94 2.24
CA ILE A 50 8.82 1.53 2.79
C ILE A 50 8.66 2.93 2.21
N TYR A 51 7.52 3.20 1.58
CA TYR A 51 7.24 4.52 1.02
C TYR A 51 5.74 4.78 0.87
N GLY A 52 5.37 6.05 0.96
CA GLY A 52 4.03 6.53 0.74
C GLY A 52 3.81 7.14 -0.63
N SER A 53 2.55 7.26 -1.03
CA SER A 53 2.15 7.94 -2.25
C SER A 53 0.82 8.66 -2.08
N ILE A 54 0.75 9.83 -2.70
CA ILE A 54 -0.48 10.62 -2.89
C ILE A 54 -0.80 10.78 -4.38
N GLY A 55 -0.17 9.97 -5.23
CA GLY A 55 -0.30 10.00 -6.68
C GLY A 55 0.92 10.57 -7.39
N GLN A 56 1.02 10.29 -8.69
CA GLN A 56 2.07 10.80 -9.58
C GLN A 56 1.44 11.78 -10.59
N GLY A 57 1.85 13.04 -10.54
CA GLY A 57 1.27 14.08 -11.39
C GLY A 57 -0.07 14.59 -10.87
N ASN A 58 -1.10 13.77 -10.91
CA ASN A 58 -2.41 14.06 -10.30
C ASN A 58 -2.50 13.50 -8.88
N LEU A 59 -3.29 14.17 -8.04
CA LEU A 59 -3.57 13.68 -6.69
C LEU A 59 -4.34 12.36 -6.76
N ALA A 60 -3.87 11.34 -6.04
CA ALA A 60 -4.57 10.08 -5.94
C ALA A 60 -5.86 10.24 -5.13
N THR A 61 -6.93 9.59 -5.55
CA THR A 61 -8.18 9.53 -4.77
C THR A 61 -7.95 8.80 -3.44
N ILE A 62 -7.06 7.80 -3.45
CA ILE A 62 -6.72 6.98 -2.28
C ILE A 62 -5.22 7.08 -2.05
N PRO A 63 -4.76 7.77 -0.98
CA PRO A 63 -3.36 7.73 -0.58
C PRO A 63 -3.04 6.38 0.07
N TRP A 64 -1.76 6.02 0.06
CA TRP A 64 -1.32 4.76 0.61
C TRP A 64 0.15 4.79 1.08
N VAL A 65 0.50 3.85 1.95
CA VAL A 65 1.88 3.56 2.36
C VAL A 65 2.15 2.07 2.19
N SER A 66 3.15 1.71 1.40
CA SER A 66 3.53 0.33 1.12
C SER A 66 4.76 -0.10 1.91
N VAL A 67 4.80 -1.40 2.23
CA VAL A 67 5.92 -2.10 2.86
C VAL A 67 6.25 -3.31 1.99
N LEU A 68 7.36 -3.22 1.26
CA LEU A 68 7.82 -4.21 0.30
C LEU A 68 9.05 -4.93 0.84
N HIS A 69 9.02 -6.27 0.86
CA HIS A 69 10.23 -7.05 1.11
C HIS A 69 11.08 -7.05 -0.15
N LYS A 70 12.34 -6.61 -0.06
CA LYS A 70 13.23 -6.41 -1.23
C LYS A 70 13.48 -7.68 -2.03
N ASP A 71 13.51 -8.85 -1.37
CA ASP A 71 13.67 -10.15 -2.05
C ASP A 71 12.41 -10.60 -2.80
N VAL A 72 11.25 -9.97 -2.54
CA VAL A 72 9.99 -10.28 -3.21
C VAL A 72 9.69 -9.28 -4.31
N THR A 73 9.74 -7.99 -3.98
CA THR A 73 9.52 -6.90 -4.93
C THR A 73 10.02 -5.56 -4.38
N GLU A 74 10.51 -4.72 -5.26
CA GLU A 74 10.83 -3.31 -4.94
C GLU A 74 9.83 -2.31 -5.53
N THR A 75 8.76 -2.80 -6.16
CA THR A 75 7.72 -1.99 -6.80
C THR A 75 6.33 -2.50 -6.46
N THR A 76 5.37 -1.59 -6.31
CA THR A 76 3.95 -1.92 -6.11
C THR A 76 3.25 -2.42 -7.38
N GLN A 77 3.95 -2.43 -8.51
CA GLN A 77 3.41 -2.92 -9.79
C GLN A 77 3.47 -4.44 -9.94
N GLN A 78 4.38 -5.10 -9.20
CA GLN A 78 4.66 -6.53 -9.29
C GLN A 78 4.78 -7.14 -7.90
N GLY A 79 4.67 -8.48 -7.85
CA GLY A 79 4.85 -9.25 -6.62
C GLY A 79 3.76 -8.99 -5.59
N VAL A 80 4.08 -9.32 -4.33
CA VAL A 80 3.17 -9.23 -3.19
C VAL A 80 3.78 -8.34 -2.12
N TYR A 81 2.98 -7.49 -1.51
CA TYR A 81 3.44 -6.52 -0.53
C TYR A 81 2.32 -6.14 0.45
N ILE A 82 2.71 -5.62 1.60
CA ILE A 82 1.77 -5.04 2.56
C ILE A 82 1.54 -3.56 2.19
N VAL A 83 0.31 -3.11 2.33
CA VAL A 83 -0.05 -1.71 2.10
C VAL A 83 -1.07 -1.23 3.12
N LEU A 84 -0.85 -0.04 3.64
CA LEU A 84 -1.84 0.74 4.38
C LEU A 84 -2.59 1.60 3.36
N LEU A 85 -3.86 1.28 3.13
CA LEU A 85 -4.77 1.98 2.23
C LEU A 85 -5.75 2.82 3.04
N PHE A 86 -6.00 4.04 2.60
CA PHE A 86 -7.05 4.87 3.16
C PHE A 86 -8.35 4.72 2.35
N ALA A 87 -9.49 4.80 3.00
CA ALA A 87 -10.78 4.83 2.31
C ALA A 87 -10.91 6.11 1.47
N SER A 88 -11.58 6.06 0.32
CA SER A 88 -11.73 7.21 -0.57
C SER A 88 -12.51 8.37 0.06
N ASP A 89 -13.37 8.07 1.01
CA ASP A 89 -14.13 9.04 1.83
C ASP A 89 -13.43 9.43 3.14
N MET A 90 -12.20 8.93 3.35
CA MET A 90 -11.42 9.13 4.58
C MET A 90 -12.13 8.67 5.86
N SER A 91 -13.07 7.73 5.77
CA SER A 91 -13.76 7.14 6.94
C SER A 91 -12.87 6.20 7.74
N GLY A 92 -11.76 5.73 7.17
CA GLY A 92 -10.84 4.80 7.83
C GLY A 92 -9.65 4.42 6.96
N CYS A 93 -8.86 3.47 7.48
CA CYS A 93 -7.75 2.88 6.74
C CYS A 93 -7.69 1.37 6.97
N TYR A 94 -7.05 0.66 6.05
CA TYR A 94 -6.93 -0.79 6.03
C TYR A 94 -5.48 -1.20 5.81
N LEU A 95 -4.98 -2.11 6.64
CA LEU A 95 -3.73 -2.81 6.38
C LEU A 95 -4.05 -4.06 5.57
N SER A 96 -3.55 -4.15 4.36
CA SER A 96 -3.89 -5.20 3.40
C SER A 96 -2.64 -5.84 2.81
N LEU A 97 -2.73 -7.14 2.49
CA LEU A 97 -1.76 -7.81 1.64
C LEU A 97 -2.23 -7.64 0.19
N ASN A 98 -1.45 -6.91 -0.60
CA ASN A 98 -1.74 -6.61 -1.99
C ASN A 98 -0.80 -7.34 -2.94
N GLN A 99 -1.22 -7.43 -4.20
CA GLN A 99 -0.40 -7.92 -5.29
C GLN A 99 -0.39 -6.91 -6.44
N GLY A 100 0.76 -6.80 -7.12
CA GLY A 100 0.91 -5.96 -8.30
C GLY A 100 0.06 -6.46 -9.45
N VAL A 101 -0.64 -5.57 -10.13
CA VAL A 101 -1.56 -5.92 -11.24
C VAL A 101 -0.86 -5.88 -12.60
N THR A 102 0.24 -5.16 -12.72
CA THR A 102 0.95 -4.98 -13.99
C THR A 102 1.45 -6.31 -14.56
N GLU A 103 2.03 -7.16 -13.71
CA GLU A 103 2.48 -8.50 -14.11
C GLU A 103 1.33 -9.35 -14.70
N PHE A 104 0.13 -9.27 -14.12
CA PHE A 104 -1.04 -10.00 -14.62
C PHE A 104 -1.53 -9.43 -15.96
N ARG A 105 -1.45 -8.11 -16.15
CA ARG A 105 -1.81 -7.47 -17.42
C ARG A 105 -0.84 -7.80 -18.54
N GLU A 106 0.41 -8.02 -18.23
CA GLU A 106 1.44 -8.44 -19.19
C GLU A 106 1.30 -9.92 -19.58
N ARG A 107 0.87 -10.78 -18.65
CA ARG A 107 0.76 -12.23 -18.83
C ARG A 107 -0.57 -12.69 -19.39
N PHE A 108 -1.65 -11.96 -19.14
CA PHE A 108 -3.01 -12.36 -19.49
C PHE A 108 -3.72 -11.27 -20.29
N SER A 109 -4.51 -11.69 -21.28
CA SER A 109 -5.34 -10.79 -22.08
C SER A 109 -6.80 -10.84 -21.61
N GLY A 110 -7.46 -9.68 -21.60
CA GLY A 110 -8.85 -9.54 -21.21
C GLY A 110 -9.04 -9.32 -19.69
N ASN A 111 -9.84 -8.33 -19.37
CA ASN A 111 -10.08 -7.93 -17.97
C ASN A 111 -10.67 -9.06 -17.11
N ASP A 112 -11.56 -9.87 -17.65
CA ASP A 112 -12.18 -10.98 -16.91
C ASP A 112 -11.16 -12.05 -16.55
N THR A 113 -10.27 -12.40 -17.48
CA THR A 113 -9.17 -13.35 -17.24
C THR A 113 -8.21 -12.82 -16.17
N ILE A 114 -7.81 -11.54 -16.28
CA ILE A 114 -6.94 -10.88 -15.30
C ILE A 114 -7.61 -10.90 -13.90
N CYS A 115 -8.89 -10.57 -13.80
CA CYS A 115 -9.63 -10.60 -12.54
C CYS A 115 -9.71 -12.01 -11.94
N GLN A 116 -9.91 -13.04 -12.77
CA GLN A 116 -9.95 -14.43 -12.31
C GLN A 116 -8.58 -14.89 -11.78
N GLU A 117 -7.50 -14.59 -12.48
CA GLU A 117 -6.14 -14.97 -12.06
C GLU A 117 -5.72 -14.20 -10.78
N LEU A 118 -6.08 -12.94 -10.65
CA LEU A 118 -5.88 -12.17 -9.41
C LEU A 118 -6.64 -12.80 -8.22
N LYS A 119 -7.89 -13.25 -8.43
CA LYS A 119 -8.67 -13.93 -7.39
C LYS A 119 -8.06 -15.26 -6.98
N LYS A 120 -7.56 -16.06 -7.93
CA LYS A 120 -6.85 -17.33 -7.64
C LYS A 120 -5.58 -17.08 -6.83
N SER A 121 -4.78 -16.11 -7.23
CA SER A 121 -3.57 -15.71 -6.50
C SER A 121 -3.89 -15.26 -5.07
N SER A 122 -4.88 -14.39 -4.90
CA SER A 122 -5.32 -13.93 -3.57
C SER A 122 -5.81 -15.08 -2.68
N ALA A 123 -6.56 -16.04 -3.24
CA ALA A 123 -7.01 -17.23 -2.50
C ALA A 123 -5.83 -18.10 -2.06
N SER A 124 -4.83 -18.30 -2.93
CA SER A 124 -3.62 -19.05 -2.62
C SER A 124 -2.84 -18.42 -1.46
N PHE A 125 -2.63 -17.10 -1.49
CA PHE A 125 -1.96 -16.39 -0.38
C PHE A 125 -2.74 -16.47 0.92
N ARG A 126 -4.06 -16.29 0.87
CA ARG A 126 -4.93 -16.40 2.06
C ARG A 126 -4.82 -17.77 2.71
N ASN A 127 -4.83 -18.84 1.92
CA ASN A 127 -4.68 -20.18 2.42
C ASN A 127 -3.33 -20.42 3.10
N ARG A 128 -2.24 -19.86 2.56
CA ARG A 128 -0.91 -19.96 3.17
C ARG A 128 -0.79 -19.20 4.48
N ILE A 129 -1.45 -18.05 4.61
CA ILE A 129 -1.47 -17.27 5.86
C ILE A 129 -2.24 -17.97 6.95
N VAL A 130 -3.41 -18.58 6.61
CA VAL A 130 -4.27 -19.28 7.57
C VAL A 130 -3.70 -20.63 7.95
N ASN A 131 -2.99 -21.32 7.04
CA ASN A 131 -2.42 -22.65 7.22
C ASN A 131 -0.90 -22.65 6.94
N PRO A 132 -0.07 -22.00 7.76
CA PRO A 132 1.36 -21.81 7.47
C PRO A 132 2.18 -23.13 7.49
N LEU A 133 1.63 -24.22 8.04
CA LEU A 133 2.32 -25.51 8.16
C LEU A 133 2.08 -26.46 6.96
N ASN A 134 1.25 -26.07 6.00
CA ASN A 134 0.93 -26.86 4.81
C ASN A 134 1.60 -26.35 3.53
N GLY A 135 2.67 -25.60 3.68
CA GLY A 135 3.48 -25.05 2.58
C GLY A 135 4.74 -25.83 2.34
#